data_c7e63ba247ddc9f1c4f92a5c30df87a9
#
_entry.id   c7e63ba247ddc9f1c4f92a5c30df87a9
#
_cell.length_a   1.000
_cell.length_b   1.000
_cell.length_c   1.000
_cell.angle_alpha   90.00
_cell.angle_beta   90.00
_cell.angle_gamma   90.00
#
_symmetry.space_group_name_H-M   'P 1'
#
loop_
_entity.id
_entity.type
_entity.pdbx_description
1 polymer ?
#
loop_
_entity_poly.entity_id
_entity_poly.type
_entity_poly.pdbx_seq_one_letter_code
_entity_poly.pdbx_strand_id
1 'polypeptide(L)'
;MDEGSRGWILGSYSSYEPRALKRATPWVTYTIIVVNVVVYLITSAPSGFIAISSWWVEVGGFAPILLVVDSVNIYRFFTSMFLHGDIFHIFFNMYFLYLFGRGVEGALGSKRYLILYLLSGIGAAIFHTAYSYLLGGARALMVPAIGASGAISGVLGAYLILYPGTKLTACTWFILPVCFTLYSAYFLLLWFAFQVFYGYTSVGAGIAFMAHAGGFVAGIALLGLLADRHRIRLLRALSGGGSLFGFIRYVFGSVQQREGLSIGVKVAVALLIFLLSAGALAGTFYSMEYQATFDVAKISVSKDGDYSVGYVFYQWRHMRPILLGRDLVDPNVRVLLNRLYAAGLLYEPGYSGKQIRIVGEMLHGVIPVCGTEVAIVIYIDEFIGTYDERGLLVEGRGTIRSPIINVIERPFFCSYEITDDIYRFDFSLTTYMGVNPAPLALEFSVVSLLLSLVSLYIVLWRDKELVITPVGASTVGSEGFVPL
;
A
#
# COMPACT_ATOMS: atom_id res chain seq x y z
N MET A 1 37.59 77.71 0.34
CA MET A 1 37.98 76.62 1.18
C MET A 1 36.68 76.06 1.73
N ASP A 2 36.13 75.07 1.11
CA ASP A 2 35.45 74.00 1.77
C ASP A 2 35.15 72.85 0.78
N GLU A 3 35.60 71.67 1.13
CA GLU A 3 35.57 70.52 0.25
C GLU A 3 34.21 69.82 0.35
N GLY A 4 33.59 69.67 -0.81
CA GLY A 4 32.32 68.94 -0.94
C GLY A 4 32.45 67.43 -0.76
N SER A 5 31.80 66.86 0.23
CA SER A 5 31.60 65.42 0.40
C SER A 5 30.55 64.90 -0.60
N ARG A 6 31.02 64.12 -1.57
CA ARG A 6 30.14 63.36 -2.48
C ARG A 6 29.62 62.12 -1.74
N GLY A 7 28.41 62.20 -1.21
CA GLY A 7 27.68 61.05 -0.72
C GLY A 7 27.28 60.10 -1.83
N TRP A 8 27.84 58.88 -1.80
CA TRP A 8 27.37 57.78 -2.63
C TRP A 8 26.04 57.27 -2.10
N ILE A 9 24.96 57.55 -2.79
CA ILE A 9 23.65 56.93 -2.52
C ILE A 9 23.75 55.49 -3.03
N LEU A 10 24.01 54.54 -2.15
CA LEU A 10 23.76 53.12 -2.40
C LEU A 10 22.25 52.93 -2.47
N GLY A 11 21.73 53.01 -3.67
CA GLY A 11 20.36 52.59 -3.92
C GLY A 11 20.19 51.15 -3.52
N SER A 12 19.30 50.90 -2.54
CA SER A 12 18.85 49.57 -2.21
C SER A 12 18.20 48.95 -3.45
N TYR A 13 18.91 48.08 -4.12
CA TYR A 13 18.33 47.21 -5.15
C TYR A 13 17.35 46.29 -4.41
N SER A 14 16.09 46.69 -4.36
CA SER A 14 14.98 45.78 -4.12
C SER A 14 15.05 44.73 -5.23
N SER A 15 15.53 43.53 -4.88
CA SER A 15 15.50 42.39 -5.79
C SER A 15 14.03 42.09 -6.10
N TYR A 16 13.58 42.55 -7.26
CA TYR A 16 12.27 42.20 -7.79
C TYR A 16 12.29 40.71 -8.16
N GLU A 17 12.05 39.85 -7.18
CA GLU A 17 11.74 38.45 -7.46
C GLU A 17 10.37 38.40 -8.15
N PRO A 18 10.32 37.98 -9.42
CA PRO A 18 9.04 37.78 -10.08
C PRO A 18 8.16 36.87 -9.21
N ARG A 19 6.94 37.29 -8.90
CA ARG A 19 5.98 36.51 -8.09
C ARG A 19 5.79 35.06 -8.52
N ALA A 20 6.14 34.72 -9.77
CA ALA A 20 6.16 33.37 -10.33
C ALA A 20 7.27 32.46 -9.78
N LEU A 21 8.24 32.98 -9.04
CA LEU A 21 9.44 32.28 -8.55
C LEU A 21 9.47 32.04 -7.05
N LYS A 22 8.48 32.53 -6.29
CA LYS A 22 8.34 32.03 -4.92
C LYS A 22 8.12 30.50 -5.01
N ARG A 23 9.08 29.72 -4.51
CA ARG A 23 8.90 28.27 -4.33
C ARG A 23 7.57 28.08 -3.64
N ALA A 24 6.56 27.58 -4.36
CA ALA A 24 5.26 27.33 -3.75
C ALA A 24 5.48 26.31 -2.65
N THR A 25 5.05 26.64 -1.44
CA THR A 25 5.12 25.71 -0.31
C THR A 25 4.45 24.39 -0.71
N PRO A 26 5.07 23.23 -0.50
CA PRO A 26 4.53 21.93 -0.91
C PRO A 26 3.42 21.47 0.07
N TRP A 27 2.30 22.19 0.03
CA TRP A 27 1.19 22.02 0.97
C TRP A 27 0.59 20.62 0.93
N VAL A 28 0.49 20.01 -0.26
CA VAL A 28 -0.10 18.67 -0.40
C VAL A 28 0.80 17.63 0.24
N THR A 29 2.12 17.71 0.02
CA THR A 29 3.08 16.82 0.67
C THR A 29 2.95 16.89 2.20
N TYR A 30 2.92 18.09 2.77
CA TYR A 30 2.79 18.27 4.22
C TYR A 30 1.42 17.81 4.73
N THR A 31 0.34 18.09 4.01
CA THR A 31 -1.01 17.62 4.37
C THR A 31 -1.07 16.10 4.42
N ILE A 32 -0.52 15.42 3.40
CA ILE A 32 -0.49 13.94 3.38
C ILE A 32 0.30 13.41 4.57
N ILE A 33 1.47 14.01 4.90
CA ILE A 33 2.27 13.61 6.07
C ILE A 33 1.44 13.77 7.35
N VAL A 34 0.81 14.93 7.56
CA VAL A 34 0.01 15.19 8.77
C VAL A 34 -1.17 14.21 8.88
N VAL A 35 -1.89 13.98 7.78
CA VAL A 35 -3.00 13.02 7.76
C VAL A 35 -2.54 11.62 8.14
N ASN A 36 -1.42 11.13 7.56
CA ASN A 36 -0.88 9.81 7.89
C ASN A 36 -0.47 9.71 9.37
N VAL A 37 0.19 10.73 9.91
CA VAL A 37 0.58 10.76 11.34
C VAL A 37 -0.65 10.75 12.24
N VAL A 38 -1.68 11.55 11.94
CA VAL A 38 -2.92 11.57 12.72
C VAL A 38 -3.64 10.22 12.67
N VAL A 39 -3.77 9.63 11.47
CA VAL A 39 -4.37 8.29 11.32
C VAL A 39 -3.57 7.26 12.11
N TYR A 40 -2.24 7.28 12.04
CA TYR A 40 -1.40 6.36 12.81
C TYR A 40 -1.61 6.48 14.31
N LEU A 41 -1.64 7.70 14.85
CA LEU A 41 -1.88 7.93 16.28
C LEU A 41 -3.24 7.37 16.72
N ILE A 42 -4.29 7.53 15.90
CA ILE A 42 -5.61 6.98 16.20
C ILE A 42 -5.59 5.44 16.15
N THR A 43 -4.99 4.86 15.11
CA THR A 43 -5.06 3.42 14.84
C THR A 43 -4.11 2.59 15.71
N SER A 44 -3.06 3.20 16.28
CA SER A 44 -2.07 2.56 17.15
C SER A 44 -2.24 2.88 18.64
N ALA A 45 -3.14 3.79 19.00
CA ALA A 45 -3.39 4.15 20.40
C ALA A 45 -3.67 2.94 21.32
N PRO A 46 -4.46 1.93 20.91
CA PRO A 46 -4.72 0.75 21.76
C PRO A 46 -3.47 -0.08 22.07
N SER A 47 -2.41 0.00 21.25
CA SER A 47 -1.13 -0.71 21.43
C SER A 47 -0.03 0.16 22.06
N GLY A 48 -0.36 1.32 22.61
CA GLY A 48 0.63 2.27 23.13
C GLY A 48 1.50 2.90 22.05
N PHE A 49 0.97 3.08 20.84
CA PHE A 49 1.61 3.70 19.67
C PHE A 49 2.77 2.90 19.05
N ILE A 50 2.90 1.62 19.37
CA ILE A 50 3.95 0.75 18.82
C ILE A 50 3.53 0.15 17.48
N ALA A 51 2.31 -0.39 17.40
CA ALA A 51 1.77 -1.06 16.23
C ALA A 51 0.29 -0.75 16.04
N ILE A 52 -0.19 -0.91 14.80
CA ILE A 52 -1.61 -0.76 14.47
C ILE A 52 -2.44 -1.88 15.10
N SER A 53 -3.65 -1.56 15.55
CA SER A 53 -4.62 -2.59 15.95
C SER A 53 -5.08 -3.41 14.74
N SER A 54 -5.20 -4.74 14.89
CA SER A 54 -5.64 -5.67 13.84
C SER A 54 -6.99 -5.30 13.25
N TRP A 55 -7.90 -4.78 14.05
CA TRP A 55 -9.20 -4.30 13.61
C TRP A 55 -9.11 -3.28 12.46
N TRP A 56 -8.18 -2.31 12.55
CA TRP A 56 -7.99 -1.30 11.50
C TRP A 56 -7.44 -1.91 10.21
N VAL A 57 -6.58 -2.93 10.32
CA VAL A 57 -6.06 -3.66 9.14
C VAL A 57 -7.20 -4.39 8.43
N GLU A 58 -8.09 -5.01 9.19
CA GLU A 58 -9.23 -5.74 8.63
C GLU A 58 -10.26 -4.82 7.99
N VAL A 59 -10.58 -3.69 8.63
CA VAL A 59 -11.59 -2.76 8.12
C VAL A 59 -11.06 -1.91 6.96
N GLY A 60 -9.78 -1.50 7.01
CA GLY A 60 -9.24 -0.52 6.07
C GLY A 60 -8.11 -1.02 5.16
N GLY A 61 -7.51 -2.19 5.44
CA GLY A 61 -6.44 -2.77 4.63
C GLY A 61 -6.94 -3.29 3.28
N PHE A 62 -6.11 -3.24 2.26
CA PHE A 62 -6.43 -3.69 0.91
C PHE A 62 -6.12 -5.18 0.76
N ALA A 63 -7.13 -6.03 0.86
CA ALA A 63 -7.07 -7.44 0.47
C ALA A 63 -7.80 -7.63 -0.86
N PRO A 64 -7.09 -7.97 -1.96
CA PRO A 64 -7.67 -8.01 -3.30
C PRO A 64 -8.92 -8.88 -3.43
N ILE A 65 -8.96 -10.01 -2.73
CA ILE A 65 -10.10 -10.94 -2.76
C ILE A 65 -11.42 -10.27 -2.33
N LEU A 66 -11.37 -9.28 -1.44
CA LEU A 66 -12.56 -8.61 -0.92
C LEU A 66 -13.28 -7.78 -1.98
N LEU A 67 -12.58 -7.33 -3.05
CA LEU A 67 -13.21 -6.66 -4.18
C LEU A 67 -14.13 -7.59 -4.97
N VAL A 68 -13.80 -8.89 -4.99
CA VAL A 68 -14.61 -9.91 -5.68
C VAL A 68 -15.80 -10.32 -4.84
N VAL A 69 -15.64 -10.33 -3.51
CA VAL A 69 -16.71 -10.70 -2.57
C VAL A 69 -17.78 -9.62 -2.52
N ASP A 70 -17.37 -8.35 -2.43
CA ASP A 70 -18.30 -7.22 -2.32
C ASP A 70 -17.64 -5.95 -2.87
N SER A 71 -18.24 -5.38 -3.91
CA SER A 71 -17.76 -4.15 -4.57
C SER A 71 -17.68 -2.94 -3.65
N VAL A 72 -18.41 -2.93 -2.53
CA VAL A 72 -18.29 -1.89 -1.49
C VAL A 72 -16.85 -1.77 -1.01
N ASN A 73 -16.04 -2.84 -1.02
CA ASN A 73 -14.64 -2.83 -0.60
C ASN A 73 -13.70 -1.98 -1.48
N ILE A 74 -14.20 -1.31 -2.52
CA ILE A 74 -13.41 -0.40 -3.37
C ILE A 74 -12.78 0.75 -2.56
N TYR A 75 -13.38 1.18 -1.45
CA TYR A 75 -12.82 2.20 -0.56
C TYR A 75 -11.43 1.83 -0.02
N ARG A 76 -11.11 0.53 0.04
CA ARG A 76 -9.84 0.01 0.56
C ARG A 76 -8.62 0.38 -0.29
N PHE A 77 -8.84 0.74 -1.56
CA PHE A 77 -7.77 1.36 -2.37
C PHE A 77 -7.23 2.64 -1.73
N PHE A 78 -8.09 3.40 -1.07
CA PHE A 78 -7.72 4.66 -0.44
C PHE A 78 -7.35 4.49 1.03
N THR A 79 -8.18 3.81 1.81
CA THR A 79 -7.96 3.69 3.26
C THR A 79 -6.65 2.98 3.58
N SER A 80 -6.29 1.96 2.83
CA SER A 80 -5.03 1.23 3.02
C SER A 80 -3.78 2.10 2.89
N MET A 81 -3.82 3.16 2.06
CA MET A 81 -2.69 4.08 1.88
C MET A 81 -2.37 4.92 3.12
N PHE A 82 -3.28 4.98 4.10
CA PHE A 82 -3.12 5.79 5.31
C PHE A 82 -2.88 4.95 6.56
N LEU A 83 -2.99 3.63 6.47
CA LEU A 83 -2.72 2.71 7.57
C LEU A 83 -1.24 2.30 7.58
N HIS A 84 -0.63 2.22 8.77
CA HIS A 84 0.78 1.82 8.90
C HIS A 84 0.94 0.79 10.01
N GLY A 85 1.68 -0.28 9.73
CA GLY A 85 1.81 -1.43 10.63
C GLY A 85 2.48 -1.10 11.97
N ASP A 86 3.52 -0.29 11.94
CA ASP A 86 4.32 0.06 13.12
C ASP A 86 5.00 1.43 12.96
N ILE A 87 5.67 1.87 14.04
CA ILE A 87 6.30 3.18 14.09
C ILE A 87 7.44 3.36 13.07
N PHE A 88 8.19 2.31 12.74
CA PHE A 88 9.25 2.40 11.74
C PHE A 88 8.65 2.47 10.34
N HIS A 89 7.57 1.73 10.11
CA HIS A 89 6.85 1.76 8.84
C HIS A 89 6.35 3.18 8.52
N ILE A 90 5.68 3.87 9.46
CA ILE A 90 5.24 5.25 9.21
C ILE A 90 6.43 6.21 9.13
N PHE A 91 7.44 6.07 9.99
CA PHE A 91 8.60 6.97 9.99
C PHE A 91 9.29 6.98 8.61
N PHE A 92 9.63 5.80 8.06
CA PHE A 92 10.29 5.74 6.76
C PHE A 92 9.39 6.21 5.63
N ASN A 93 8.09 5.91 5.65
CA ASN A 93 7.16 6.43 4.66
C ASN A 93 7.13 7.97 4.66
N MET A 94 6.97 8.60 5.82
CA MET A 94 6.92 10.05 5.92
C MET A 94 8.26 10.70 5.58
N TYR A 95 9.37 10.07 5.95
CA TYR A 95 10.70 10.53 5.58
C TYR A 95 10.91 10.54 4.06
N PHE A 96 10.58 9.45 3.37
CA PHE A 96 10.69 9.39 1.91
C PHE A 96 9.72 10.35 1.22
N LEU A 97 8.49 10.47 1.72
CA LEU A 97 7.52 11.42 1.19
C LEU A 97 8.01 12.87 1.35
N TYR A 98 8.56 13.23 2.50
CA TYR A 98 9.15 14.54 2.74
C TYR A 98 10.32 14.81 1.81
N LEU A 99 11.22 13.84 1.63
CA LEU A 99 12.44 14.01 0.85
C LEU A 99 12.13 14.19 -0.66
N PHE A 100 11.29 13.36 -1.24
CA PHE A 100 11.04 13.31 -2.68
C PHE A 100 9.76 14.04 -3.10
N GLY A 101 8.72 14.02 -2.25
CA GLY A 101 7.41 14.58 -2.55
C GLY A 101 7.45 16.07 -2.85
N ARG A 102 8.20 16.83 -2.06
CA ARG A 102 8.36 18.28 -2.24
C ARG A 102 8.88 18.65 -3.65
N GLY A 103 9.85 17.89 -4.16
CA GLY A 103 10.40 18.12 -5.48
C GLY A 103 9.37 17.84 -6.58
N VAL A 104 8.66 16.72 -6.49
CA VAL A 104 7.64 16.33 -7.47
C VAL A 104 6.44 17.28 -7.43
N GLU A 105 5.98 17.67 -6.23
CA GLU A 105 4.92 18.67 -6.08
C GLU A 105 5.34 20.03 -6.68
N GLY A 106 6.60 20.44 -6.45
CA GLY A 106 7.17 21.64 -7.06
C GLY A 106 7.17 21.59 -8.59
N ALA A 107 7.43 20.43 -9.18
CA ALA A 107 7.45 20.24 -10.63
C ALA A 107 6.02 20.23 -11.23
N LEU A 108 5.11 19.47 -10.63
CA LEU A 108 3.76 19.26 -11.18
C LEU A 108 2.75 20.33 -10.75
N GLY A 109 2.97 20.95 -9.59
CA GLY A 109 1.97 21.72 -8.86
C GLY A 109 1.03 20.81 -8.06
N SER A 110 0.47 21.36 -6.97
CA SER A 110 -0.21 20.59 -5.92
C SER A 110 -1.36 19.71 -6.42
N LYS A 111 -2.20 20.19 -7.33
CA LYS A 111 -3.35 19.40 -7.85
C LYS A 111 -2.90 18.16 -8.63
N ARG A 112 -1.96 18.32 -9.57
CA ARG A 112 -1.44 17.21 -10.40
C ARG A 112 -0.62 16.25 -9.56
N TYR A 113 0.10 16.75 -8.57
CA TYR A 113 0.84 15.94 -7.62
C TYR A 113 -0.09 15.05 -6.76
N LEU A 114 -1.18 15.60 -6.24
CA LEU A 114 -2.17 14.80 -5.49
C LEU A 114 -2.78 13.69 -6.36
N ILE A 115 -3.11 14.01 -7.62
CA ILE A 115 -3.60 13.01 -8.58
C ILE A 115 -2.55 11.92 -8.82
N LEU A 116 -1.28 12.31 -9.04
CA LEU A 116 -0.19 11.35 -9.21
C LEU A 116 -0.07 10.45 -7.98
N TYR A 117 -0.05 11.01 -6.77
CA TYR A 117 0.06 10.26 -5.52
C TYR A 117 -1.06 9.22 -5.36
N LEU A 118 -2.32 9.65 -5.47
CA LEU A 118 -3.47 8.77 -5.28
C LEU A 118 -3.56 7.68 -6.36
N LEU A 119 -3.38 8.05 -7.63
CA LEU A 119 -3.45 7.08 -8.73
C LEU A 119 -2.23 6.14 -8.74
N SER A 120 -1.06 6.56 -8.27
CA SER A 120 0.07 5.66 -8.08
C SER A 120 -0.21 4.61 -7.00
N GLY A 121 -0.89 4.98 -5.91
CA GLY A 121 -1.32 4.03 -4.90
C GLY A 121 -2.34 3.00 -5.43
N ILE A 122 -3.27 3.44 -6.28
CA ILE A 122 -4.19 2.52 -6.99
C ILE A 122 -3.40 1.62 -7.93
N GLY A 123 -2.46 2.16 -8.72
CA GLY A 123 -1.58 1.37 -9.59
C GLY A 123 -0.77 0.34 -8.81
N ALA A 124 -0.27 0.71 -7.62
CA ALA A 124 0.42 -0.22 -6.72
C ALA A 124 -0.48 -1.39 -6.29
N ALA A 125 -1.73 -1.12 -5.92
CA ALA A 125 -2.70 -2.14 -5.55
C ALA A 125 -3.07 -3.07 -6.73
N ILE A 126 -3.15 -2.53 -7.94
CA ILE A 126 -3.38 -3.30 -9.19
C ILE A 126 -2.21 -4.26 -9.43
N PHE A 127 -0.96 -3.78 -9.39
CA PHE A 127 0.22 -4.63 -9.53
C PHE A 127 0.31 -5.67 -8.41
N HIS A 128 0.04 -5.26 -7.16
CA HIS A 128 0.00 -6.19 -6.03
C HIS A 128 -0.96 -7.35 -6.31
N THR A 129 -2.17 -7.07 -6.75
CA THR A 129 -3.17 -8.10 -7.05
C THR A 129 -2.72 -9.03 -8.18
N ALA A 130 -2.28 -8.47 -9.32
CA ALA A 130 -1.84 -9.22 -10.47
C ALA A 130 -0.69 -10.20 -10.13
N TYR A 131 0.32 -9.69 -9.45
CA TYR A 131 1.50 -10.50 -9.11
C TYR A 131 1.28 -11.42 -7.92
N SER A 132 0.44 -11.04 -6.95
CA SER A 132 0.06 -11.95 -5.86
C SER A 132 -0.67 -13.17 -6.42
N TYR A 133 -1.57 -12.98 -7.40
CA TYR A 133 -2.24 -14.10 -8.05
C TYR A 133 -1.28 -14.96 -8.86
N LEU A 134 -0.39 -14.35 -9.66
CA LEU A 134 0.59 -15.06 -10.48
C LEU A 134 1.55 -15.91 -9.63
N LEU A 135 2.07 -15.35 -8.53
CA LEU A 135 3.17 -15.94 -7.77
C LEU A 135 2.70 -16.79 -6.58
N GLY A 136 1.56 -16.46 -6.00
CA GLY A 136 1.03 -17.12 -4.80
C GLY A 136 -0.38 -17.69 -4.95
N GLY A 137 -0.97 -17.56 -6.14
CA GLY A 137 -2.33 -17.99 -6.43
C GLY A 137 -3.40 -17.22 -5.64
N ALA A 138 -4.62 -17.72 -5.64
CA ALA A 138 -5.74 -17.03 -5.04
C ALA A 138 -5.60 -16.81 -3.51
N ARG A 139 -4.84 -17.64 -2.81
CA ARG A 139 -4.58 -17.46 -1.36
C ARG A 139 -3.79 -16.19 -1.06
N ALA A 140 -2.89 -15.79 -1.92
CA ALA A 140 -2.10 -14.58 -1.72
C ALA A 140 -2.96 -13.30 -1.79
N LEU A 141 -4.13 -13.38 -2.44
CA LEU A 141 -5.08 -12.26 -2.50
C LEU A 141 -5.85 -12.02 -1.19
N MET A 142 -5.76 -12.94 -0.24
CA MET A 142 -6.40 -12.82 1.08
C MET A 142 -5.57 -11.96 2.05
N VAL A 143 -4.28 -11.77 1.77
CA VAL A 143 -3.37 -11.03 2.64
C VAL A 143 -3.59 -9.54 2.47
N PRO A 144 -3.95 -8.79 3.53
CA PRO A 144 -4.15 -7.36 3.43
C PRO A 144 -2.82 -6.62 3.29
N ALA A 145 -2.77 -5.65 2.38
CA ALA A 145 -1.69 -4.70 2.23
C ALA A 145 -2.09 -3.34 2.84
N ILE A 146 -1.16 -2.69 3.52
CA ILE A 146 -1.31 -1.36 4.14
C ILE A 146 -0.05 -0.53 3.93
N GLY A 147 -0.19 0.77 3.93
CA GLY A 147 0.92 1.73 3.87
C GLY A 147 0.83 2.71 2.70
N ALA A 148 1.35 3.91 2.92
CA ALA A 148 1.51 4.93 1.88
C ALA A 148 2.56 4.55 0.82
N SER A 149 3.35 3.50 1.07
CA SER A 149 4.56 3.17 0.32
C SER A 149 4.34 2.91 -1.17
N GLY A 150 3.18 2.36 -1.57
CA GLY A 150 2.83 2.20 -2.97
C GLY A 150 2.66 3.53 -3.70
N ALA A 151 1.96 4.49 -3.10
CA ALA A 151 1.81 5.84 -3.62
C ALA A 151 3.13 6.62 -3.61
N ILE A 152 3.92 6.49 -2.53
CA ILE A 152 5.26 7.08 -2.42
C ILE A 152 6.18 6.52 -3.50
N SER A 153 6.11 5.23 -3.80
CA SER A 153 6.88 4.62 -4.89
C SER A 153 6.60 5.29 -6.22
N GLY A 154 5.36 5.70 -6.49
CA GLY A 154 5.03 6.49 -7.67
C GLY A 154 5.69 7.87 -7.67
N VAL A 155 5.75 8.51 -6.51
CA VAL A 155 6.51 9.76 -6.36
C VAL A 155 8.01 9.53 -6.63
N LEU A 156 8.59 8.40 -6.17
CA LEU A 156 9.99 8.03 -6.44
C LEU A 156 10.23 7.79 -7.95
N GLY A 157 9.30 7.11 -8.64
CA GLY A 157 9.36 6.90 -10.08
C GLY A 157 9.32 8.22 -10.87
N ALA A 158 8.43 9.14 -10.50
CA ALA A 158 8.36 10.47 -11.06
C ALA A 158 9.63 11.29 -10.77
N TYR A 159 10.16 11.19 -9.55
CA TYR A 159 11.39 11.88 -9.15
C TYR A 159 12.61 11.41 -9.95
N LEU A 160 12.74 10.09 -10.19
CA LEU A 160 13.80 9.52 -11.03
C LEU A 160 13.88 10.19 -12.41
N ILE A 161 12.72 10.42 -13.02
CA ILE A 161 12.66 11.04 -14.35
C ILE A 161 12.92 12.55 -14.28
N LEU A 162 12.35 13.25 -13.27
CA LEU A 162 12.45 14.71 -13.17
C LEU A 162 13.84 15.18 -12.70
N TYR A 163 14.43 14.48 -11.75
CA TYR A 163 15.61 14.94 -11.00
C TYR A 163 16.74 13.90 -10.89
N PRO A 164 17.14 13.22 -11.99
CA PRO A 164 18.15 12.15 -11.93
C PRO A 164 19.51 12.61 -11.42
N GLY A 165 19.85 13.89 -11.64
CA GLY A 165 21.13 14.49 -11.27
C GLY A 165 21.19 15.08 -9.86
N THR A 166 20.11 15.01 -9.07
CA THR A 166 20.15 15.50 -7.68
C THR A 166 21.07 14.63 -6.83
N LYS A 167 21.94 15.26 -6.04
CA LYS A 167 22.82 14.56 -5.11
C LYS A 167 22.11 14.31 -3.79
N LEU A 168 22.07 13.07 -3.36
CA LEU A 168 21.56 12.61 -2.07
C LEU A 168 22.75 12.26 -1.19
N THR A 169 22.85 12.86 -0.01
CA THR A 169 23.89 12.54 0.96
C THR A 169 23.26 11.75 2.10
N ALA A 170 23.72 10.53 2.32
CA ALA A 170 23.36 9.71 3.44
C ALA A 170 24.53 9.58 4.40
N CYS A 171 24.28 9.76 5.70
CA CYS A 171 25.28 9.61 6.75
C CYS A 171 24.88 8.44 7.65
N THR A 172 25.83 7.58 7.98
CA THR A 172 25.67 6.51 8.97
C THR A 172 26.43 6.88 10.24
N TRP A 173 25.86 6.52 11.40
CA TRP A 173 26.42 6.82 12.71
C TRP A 173 26.70 5.56 13.52
N PHE A 174 27.25 4.52 12.88
CA PHE A 174 27.47 3.25 13.59
C PHE A 174 28.67 3.34 14.56
N ILE A 175 29.86 3.64 14.08
CA ILE A 175 31.10 3.75 14.87
C ILE A 175 31.77 5.10 14.58
N LEU A 176 31.77 5.50 13.31
CA LEU A 176 32.24 6.78 12.82
C LEU A 176 31.17 7.36 11.91
N PRO A 177 31.00 8.70 11.89
CA PRO A 177 30.08 9.34 10.93
C PRO A 177 30.68 9.21 9.51
N VAL A 178 30.16 8.27 8.73
CA VAL A 178 30.54 8.09 7.33
C VAL A 178 29.40 8.61 6.46
N CYS A 179 29.68 9.66 5.71
CA CYS A 179 28.72 10.21 4.75
C CYS A 179 29.14 9.82 3.31
N PHE A 180 28.20 9.35 2.54
CA PHE A 180 28.38 9.10 1.11
C PHE A 180 27.35 9.87 0.30
N THR A 181 27.75 10.38 -0.84
CA THR A 181 26.88 11.14 -1.74
C THR A 181 26.69 10.36 -3.03
N LEU A 182 25.41 10.16 -3.41
CA LEU A 182 25.03 9.42 -4.59
C LEU A 182 24.03 10.26 -5.40
N TYR A 183 24.06 10.16 -6.73
CA TYR A 183 22.99 10.73 -7.55
C TYR A 183 21.69 9.98 -7.31
N SER A 184 20.57 10.72 -7.25
CA SER A 184 19.22 10.15 -7.03
C SER A 184 18.89 9.07 -8.06
N ALA A 185 19.36 9.20 -9.31
CA ALA A 185 19.17 8.20 -10.34
C ALA A 185 19.70 6.81 -9.92
N TYR A 186 20.90 6.75 -9.34
CA TYR A 186 21.49 5.46 -8.93
C TYR A 186 20.84 4.91 -7.66
N PHE A 187 20.51 5.79 -6.71
CA PHE A 187 19.78 5.39 -5.50
C PHE A 187 18.41 4.79 -5.85
N LEU A 188 17.64 5.50 -6.68
CA LEU A 188 16.28 5.07 -7.03
C LEU A 188 16.28 3.86 -7.97
N LEU A 189 17.29 3.75 -8.86
CA LEU A 189 17.48 2.53 -9.67
C LEU A 189 17.76 1.32 -8.79
N LEU A 190 18.69 1.44 -7.84
CA LEU A 190 19.00 0.34 -6.92
C LEU A 190 17.78 -0.04 -6.08
N TRP A 191 17.09 0.96 -5.53
CA TRP A 191 15.86 0.73 -4.76
C TRP A 191 14.79 0.01 -5.60
N PHE A 192 14.58 0.43 -6.86
CA PHE A 192 13.63 -0.20 -7.76
C PHE A 192 14.04 -1.63 -8.13
N ALA A 193 15.32 -1.87 -8.38
CA ALA A 193 15.85 -3.19 -8.63
C ALA A 193 15.60 -4.16 -7.45
N PHE A 194 15.77 -3.68 -6.20
CA PHE A 194 15.42 -4.45 -5.01
C PHE A 194 13.92 -4.80 -4.97
N GLN A 195 13.03 -3.85 -5.29
CA GLN A 195 11.59 -4.13 -5.29
C GLN A 195 11.24 -5.23 -6.31
N VAL A 196 11.79 -5.15 -7.53
CA VAL A 196 11.55 -6.16 -8.57
C VAL A 196 12.14 -7.51 -8.16
N PHE A 197 13.40 -7.54 -7.71
CA PHE A 197 14.07 -8.79 -7.32
C PHE A 197 13.34 -9.51 -6.18
N TYR A 198 13.10 -8.81 -5.07
CA TYR A 198 12.41 -9.42 -3.93
C TYR A 198 10.93 -9.70 -4.23
N GLY A 199 10.31 -8.93 -5.10
CA GLY A 199 8.95 -9.19 -5.55
C GLY A 199 8.80 -10.57 -6.22
N TYR A 200 9.80 -11.02 -6.97
CA TYR A 200 9.82 -12.36 -7.58
C TYR A 200 10.32 -13.47 -6.66
N THR A 201 11.17 -13.17 -5.69
CA THR A 201 11.88 -14.21 -4.89
C THR A 201 11.30 -14.40 -3.49
N SER A 202 10.61 -13.42 -2.92
CA SER A 202 10.18 -13.42 -1.52
C SER A 202 8.65 -13.42 -1.37
N VAL A 203 7.98 -14.36 -2.02
CA VAL A 203 6.53 -14.54 -1.90
C VAL A 203 6.17 -14.89 -0.46
N GLY A 204 5.28 -14.11 0.15
CA GLY A 204 4.83 -14.34 1.53
C GLY A 204 5.67 -13.68 2.63
N ALA A 205 6.67 -12.86 2.30
CA ALA A 205 7.55 -12.20 3.28
C ALA A 205 6.90 -11.04 4.07
N GLY A 206 5.58 -10.83 3.95
CA GLY A 206 4.87 -9.76 4.65
C GLY A 206 5.09 -8.34 4.09
N ILE A 207 5.95 -8.19 3.07
CA ILE A 207 6.20 -6.91 2.37
C ILE A 207 5.66 -6.99 0.94
N ALA A 208 4.87 -6.01 0.56
CA ALA A 208 4.24 -5.95 -0.76
C ALA A 208 5.20 -5.36 -1.83
N PHE A 209 6.32 -6.03 -2.10
CA PHE A 209 7.35 -5.56 -3.04
C PHE A 209 6.78 -5.24 -4.43
N MET A 210 5.89 -6.06 -4.96
CA MET A 210 5.26 -5.83 -6.26
C MET A 210 4.31 -4.63 -6.24
N ALA A 211 3.71 -4.28 -5.10
CA ALA A 211 2.99 -3.01 -4.95
C ALA A 211 3.95 -1.82 -5.10
N HIS A 212 5.14 -1.88 -4.49
CA HIS A 212 6.14 -0.83 -4.63
C HIS A 212 6.63 -0.68 -6.07
N ALA A 213 6.98 -1.81 -6.72
CA ALA A 213 7.40 -1.81 -8.12
C ALA A 213 6.29 -1.25 -9.04
N GLY A 214 5.05 -1.66 -8.81
CA GLY A 214 3.88 -1.19 -9.56
C GLY A 214 3.60 0.28 -9.36
N GLY A 215 3.67 0.77 -8.12
CA GLY A 215 3.54 2.20 -7.82
C GLY A 215 4.59 3.03 -8.53
N PHE A 216 5.85 2.59 -8.53
CA PHE A 216 6.96 3.24 -9.21
C PHE A 216 6.72 3.36 -10.73
N VAL A 217 6.31 2.26 -11.35
CA VAL A 217 5.94 2.23 -12.78
C VAL A 217 4.73 3.14 -13.06
N ALA A 218 3.68 3.04 -12.26
CA ALA A 218 2.50 3.90 -12.40
C ALA A 218 2.86 5.39 -12.28
N GLY A 219 3.75 5.75 -11.35
CA GLY A 219 4.22 7.12 -11.21
C GLY A 219 4.96 7.65 -12.43
N ILE A 220 5.79 6.84 -13.09
CA ILE A 220 6.45 7.19 -14.36
C ILE A 220 5.39 7.41 -15.46
N ALA A 221 4.43 6.48 -15.61
CA ALA A 221 3.37 6.59 -16.60
C ALA A 221 2.53 7.86 -16.40
N LEU A 222 2.08 8.09 -15.16
CA LEU A 222 1.28 9.26 -14.79
C LEU A 222 2.05 10.57 -14.95
N LEU A 223 3.33 10.60 -14.65
CA LEU A 223 4.18 11.77 -14.92
C LEU A 223 4.10 12.18 -16.40
N GLY A 224 4.19 11.21 -17.32
CA GLY A 224 4.10 11.48 -18.74
C GLY A 224 2.77 12.10 -19.19
N LEU A 225 1.69 11.83 -18.47
CA LEU A 225 0.35 12.38 -18.71
C LEU A 225 0.12 13.73 -18.02
N LEU A 226 0.59 13.86 -16.76
CA LEU A 226 0.30 14.99 -15.89
C LEU A 226 1.30 16.14 -16.02
N ALA A 227 2.51 15.89 -16.56
CA ALA A 227 3.56 16.90 -16.66
C ALA A 227 3.17 18.03 -17.62
N ASP A 228 3.28 19.26 -17.13
CA ASP A 228 3.15 20.45 -17.94
C ASP A 228 4.49 20.79 -18.58
N ARG A 229 4.58 20.60 -19.90
CA ARG A 229 5.82 20.82 -20.65
C ARG A 229 6.33 22.26 -20.54
N HIS A 230 5.43 23.23 -20.42
CA HIS A 230 5.79 24.63 -20.27
C HIS A 230 6.45 24.87 -18.90
N ARG A 231 5.82 24.36 -17.84
CA ARG A 231 6.34 24.42 -16.47
C ARG A 231 7.68 23.70 -16.32
N ILE A 232 7.82 22.51 -16.88
CA ILE A 232 9.10 21.75 -16.87
C ILE A 232 10.21 22.53 -17.57
N ARG A 233 9.95 23.14 -18.74
CA ARG A 233 10.93 23.97 -19.45
C ARG A 233 11.35 25.17 -18.63
N LEU A 234 10.41 25.85 -17.98
CA LEU A 234 10.70 27.00 -17.10
C LEU A 234 11.60 26.58 -15.94
N LEU A 235 11.24 25.52 -15.22
CA LEU A 235 12.03 25.02 -14.08
C LEU A 235 13.44 24.59 -14.48
N ARG A 236 13.59 23.94 -15.64
CA ARG A 236 14.90 23.57 -16.20
C ARG A 236 15.76 24.80 -16.50
N ALA A 237 15.18 25.84 -17.08
CA ALA A 237 15.92 27.08 -17.40
C ALA A 237 16.42 27.76 -16.10
N LEU A 238 15.62 27.73 -15.05
CA LEU A 238 15.93 28.33 -13.75
C LEU A 238 16.95 27.52 -12.93
N SER A 239 17.03 26.21 -13.10
CA SER A 239 17.99 25.35 -12.39
C SER A 239 19.44 25.53 -12.83
N GLY A 240 19.70 26.14 -13.99
CA GLY A 240 21.04 26.29 -14.61
C GLY A 240 21.72 27.65 -14.42
N GLY A 241 21.20 28.55 -13.57
CA GLY A 241 21.81 29.88 -13.33
C GLY A 241 20.88 30.81 -12.58
N GLY A 242 21.40 31.95 -12.08
CA GLY A 242 20.59 32.93 -11.34
C GLY A 242 19.34 33.38 -12.10
N SER A 243 18.34 33.87 -11.38
CA SER A 243 16.97 34.09 -11.84
C SER A 243 16.88 34.91 -13.17
N LEU A 244 17.72 35.90 -13.34
CA LEU A 244 17.77 36.72 -14.56
C LEU A 244 18.32 35.94 -15.76
N PHE A 245 19.45 35.25 -15.61
CA PHE A 245 20.04 34.42 -16.69
C PHE A 245 19.13 33.24 -17.07
N GLY A 246 18.45 32.64 -16.09
CA GLY A 246 17.46 31.61 -16.33
C GLY A 246 16.26 32.12 -17.13
N PHE A 247 15.78 33.33 -16.86
CA PHE A 247 14.70 33.97 -17.59
C PHE A 247 15.15 34.35 -19.03
N ILE A 248 16.34 34.90 -19.20
CA ILE A 248 16.91 35.22 -20.52
C ILE A 248 17.04 33.93 -21.35
N ARG A 249 17.55 32.84 -20.76
CA ARG A 249 17.68 31.54 -21.42
C ARG A 249 16.32 30.97 -21.81
N TYR A 250 15.28 31.17 -21.00
CA TYR A 250 13.90 30.76 -21.29
C TYR A 250 13.32 31.56 -22.48
N VAL A 251 13.48 32.88 -22.50
CA VAL A 251 12.88 33.78 -23.50
C VAL A 251 13.62 33.73 -24.84
N PHE A 252 14.96 33.74 -24.83
CA PHE A 252 15.79 33.85 -26.03
C PHE A 252 16.34 32.51 -26.53
N GLY A 253 16.00 31.41 -25.88
CA GLY A 253 16.11 30.05 -26.39
C GLY A 253 17.42 29.69 -27.09
N SER A 254 18.57 29.69 -26.42
CA SER A 254 19.66 28.89 -26.93
C SER A 254 19.23 27.42 -26.85
N VAL A 255 19.33 26.69 -27.96
CA VAL A 255 19.02 25.25 -28.04
C VAL A 255 20.03 24.51 -27.15
N GLN A 256 19.74 24.48 -25.85
CA GLN A 256 20.49 23.64 -24.93
C GLN A 256 20.16 22.20 -25.27
N GLN A 257 21.16 21.38 -25.55
CA GLN A 257 21.00 19.97 -25.83
C GLN A 257 20.10 19.35 -24.73
N ARG A 258 18.98 18.72 -25.12
CA ARG A 258 18.06 18.09 -24.20
C ARG A 258 18.70 16.83 -23.65
N GLU A 259 19.36 16.94 -22.50
CA GLU A 259 19.91 15.78 -21.80
C GLU A 259 18.79 15.06 -21.06
N GLY A 260 18.70 13.76 -21.29
CA GLY A 260 17.77 12.86 -20.61
C GLY A 260 18.45 12.08 -19.48
N LEU A 261 17.92 10.92 -19.19
CA LEU A 261 18.61 9.94 -18.34
C LEU A 261 19.92 9.48 -19.00
N SER A 262 20.96 9.20 -18.20
CA SER A 262 22.16 8.56 -18.72
C SER A 262 21.81 7.20 -19.35
N ILE A 263 22.53 6.80 -20.40
CA ILE A 263 22.24 5.57 -21.13
C ILE A 263 22.20 4.35 -20.20
N GLY A 264 23.13 4.23 -19.26
CA GLY A 264 23.17 3.12 -18.30
C GLY A 264 21.92 3.06 -17.42
N VAL A 265 21.50 4.19 -16.85
CA VAL A 265 20.26 4.27 -16.05
C VAL A 265 19.02 3.96 -16.90
N LYS A 266 18.95 4.54 -18.11
CA LYS A 266 17.85 4.30 -19.05
C LYS A 266 17.69 2.81 -19.37
N VAL A 267 18.77 2.14 -19.77
CA VAL A 267 18.77 0.73 -20.11
C VAL A 267 18.39 -0.12 -18.88
N ALA A 268 18.98 0.15 -17.72
CA ALA A 268 18.70 -0.60 -16.50
C ALA A 268 17.23 -0.48 -16.05
N VAL A 269 16.68 0.75 -16.05
CA VAL A 269 15.25 0.96 -15.73
C VAL A 269 14.36 0.29 -16.76
N ALA A 270 14.69 0.40 -18.06
CA ALA A 270 13.92 -0.24 -19.12
C ALA A 270 13.91 -1.78 -19.00
N LEU A 271 15.03 -2.39 -18.64
CA LEU A 271 15.12 -3.84 -18.40
C LEU A 271 14.23 -4.28 -17.21
N LEU A 272 14.25 -3.52 -16.11
CA LEU A 272 13.39 -3.81 -14.95
C LEU A 272 11.89 -3.69 -15.30
N ILE A 273 11.51 -2.64 -16.03
CA ILE A 273 10.13 -2.48 -16.50
C ILE A 273 9.76 -3.58 -17.50
N PHE A 274 10.68 -4.00 -18.36
CA PHE A 274 10.45 -5.12 -19.27
C PHE A 274 10.18 -6.44 -18.52
N LEU A 275 10.95 -6.74 -17.46
CA LEU A 275 10.71 -7.89 -16.60
C LEU A 275 9.31 -7.83 -15.95
N LEU A 276 8.89 -6.65 -15.50
CA LEU A 276 7.53 -6.46 -14.99
C LEU A 276 6.49 -6.62 -16.12
N SER A 277 6.74 -6.13 -17.33
CA SER A 277 5.83 -6.36 -18.46
C SER A 277 5.67 -7.84 -18.78
N ALA A 278 6.76 -8.59 -18.77
CA ALA A 278 6.75 -10.03 -18.99
C ALA A 278 5.97 -10.78 -17.89
N GLY A 279 6.16 -10.39 -16.63
CA GLY A 279 5.38 -10.94 -15.51
C GLY A 279 3.89 -10.62 -15.60
N ALA A 280 3.52 -9.38 -15.95
CA ALA A 280 2.13 -9.00 -16.16
C ALA A 280 1.49 -9.78 -17.33
N LEU A 281 2.22 -9.99 -18.42
CA LEU A 281 1.78 -10.83 -19.53
C LEU A 281 1.59 -12.29 -19.08
N ALA A 282 2.54 -12.86 -18.35
CA ALA A 282 2.41 -14.19 -17.77
C ALA A 282 1.21 -14.29 -16.83
N GLY A 283 0.95 -13.25 -16.01
CA GLY A 283 -0.22 -13.15 -15.14
C GLY A 283 -1.53 -13.17 -15.92
N THR A 284 -1.57 -12.55 -17.10
CA THR A 284 -2.73 -12.60 -18.00
C THR A 284 -3.06 -14.03 -18.41
N PHE A 285 -2.06 -14.79 -18.90
CA PHE A 285 -2.25 -16.20 -19.29
C PHE A 285 -2.57 -17.09 -18.10
N TYR A 286 -1.87 -16.90 -16.99
CA TYR A 286 -2.11 -17.65 -15.76
C TYR A 286 -3.54 -17.49 -15.26
N SER A 287 -4.09 -16.27 -15.28
CA SER A 287 -5.45 -15.98 -14.84
C SER A 287 -6.53 -16.57 -15.77
N MET A 288 -6.21 -16.78 -17.06
CA MET A 288 -7.10 -17.45 -18.00
C MET A 288 -7.17 -18.97 -17.77
N GLU A 289 -6.05 -19.58 -17.41
CA GLU A 289 -5.93 -21.03 -17.25
C GLU A 289 -6.30 -21.52 -15.84
N TYR A 290 -5.83 -20.82 -14.82
CA TYR A 290 -6.00 -21.23 -13.43
C TYR A 290 -7.14 -20.48 -12.75
N GLN A 291 -8.27 -21.17 -12.59
CA GLN A 291 -9.45 -20.65 -11.92
C GLN A 291 -9.69 -21.41 -10.61
N ALA A 292 -9.58 -20.70 -9.49
CA ALA A 292 -9.87 -21.25 -8.18
C ALA A 292 -11.12 -20.58 -7.60
N THR A 293 -12.07 -21.38 -7.13
CA THR A 293 -13.26 -20.87 -6.45
C THR A 293 -13.19 -21.12 -4.96
N PHE A 294 -13.69 -20.18 -4.19
CA PHE A 294 -13.80 -20.23 -2.73
C PHE A 294 -15.21 -19.86 -2.31
N ASP A 295 -15.66 -20.42 -1.19
CA ASP A 295 -16.80 -19.88 -0.50
C ASP A 295 -16.29 -18.92 0.59
N VAL A 296 -16.92 -17.77 0.74
CA VAL A 296 -16.42 -16.70 1.63
C VAL A 296 -17.53 -16.29 2.58
N ALA A 297 -17.37 -16.51 3.88
CA ALA A 297 -18.28 -16.00 4.88
C ALA A 297 -17.85 -14.65 5.40
N LYS A 298 -18.74 -13.66 5.30
CA LYS A 298 -18.68 -12.39 6.01
C LYS A 298 -19.36 -12.58 7.36
N ILE A 299 -18.64 -12.30 8.43
CA ILE A 299 -19.13 -12.45 9.79
C ILE A 299 -19.07 -11.09 10.46
N SER A 300 -20.20 -10.68 10.99
CA SER A 300 -20.30 -9.50 11.87
C SER A 300 -20.61 -10.01 13.28
N VAL A 301 -19.86 -9.59 14.26
CA VAL A 301 -20.02 -9.99 15.64
C VAL A 301 -19.97 -8.78 16.57
N SER A 302 -20.87 -8.75 17.55
CA SER A 302 -20.79 -7.89 18.72
C SER A 302 -20.49 -8.76 19.93
N LYS A 303 -19.37 -8.48 20.60
CA LYS A 303 -18.97 -9.14 21.84
C LYS A 303 -19.01 -8.12 22.97
N ASP A 304 -19.94 -8.27 23.89
CA ASP A 304 -20.12 -7.38 25.05
C ASP A 304 -20.17 -5.87 24.66
N GLY A 305 -20.69 -5.58 23.46
CA GLY A 305 -20.80 -4.22 22.90
C GLY A 305 -19.70 -3.81 21.92
N ASP A 306 -18.57 -4.54 21.87
CA ASP A 306 -17.52 -4.32 20.87
C ASP A 306 -17.89 -4.98 19.56
N TYR A 307 -17.95 -4.18 18.48
CA TYR A 307 -18.33 -4.64 17.15
C TYR A 307 -17.13 -4.98 16.28
N SER A 308 -17.14 -6.15 15.68
CA SER A 308 -16.09 -6.61 14.75
C SER A 308 -16.72 -7.23 13.49
N VAL A 309 -16.01 -7.11 12.37
CA VAL A 309 -16.37 -7.75 11.09
C VAL A 309 -15.15 -8.50 10.57
N GLY A 310 -15.32 -9.68 10.06
CA GLY A 310 -14.25 -10.44 9.42
C GLY A 310 -14.73 -11.28 8.26
N TYR A 311 -13.79 -11.74 7.44
CA TYR A 311 -14.07 -12.61 6.30
C TYR A 311 -13.31 -13.91 6.48
N VAL A 312 -14.01 -15.02 6.24
CA VAL A 312 -13.48 -16.37 6.36
C VAL A 312 -13.63 -17.09 5.05
N PHE A 313 -12.56 -17.72 4.60
CA PHE A 313 -12.49 -18.38 3.31
C PHE A 313 -12.56 -19.87 3.51
N TYR A 314 -13.44 -20.53 2.73
CA TYR A 314 -13.58 -21.98 2.71
C TYR A 314 -13.06 -22.54 1.39
N GLN A 315 -12.17 -23.54 1.49
CA GLN A 315 -11.78 -24.38 0.37
C GLN A 315 -12.30 -25.80 0.61
N TRP A 316 -12.96 -26.37 -0.36
CA TRP A 316 -13.46 -27.73 -0.27
C TRP A 316 -12.36 -28.74 -0.54
N ARG A 317 -12.18 -29.69 0.40
CA ARG A 317 -11.28 -30.81 0.24
C ARG A 317 -11.99 -32.08 0.74
N HIS A 318 -12.11 -33.09 -0.15
CA HIS A 318 -12.79 -34.35 0.18
C HIS A 318 -14.17 -34.13 0.82
N MET A 319 -15.01 -33.28 0.23
CA MET A 319 -16.36 -32.93 0.69
C MET A 319 -16.43 -32.26 2.09
N ARG A 320 -15.32 -31.73 2.60
CA ARG A 320 -15.30 -30.96 3.85
C ARG A 320 -14.74 -29.56 3.60
N PRO A 321 -15.31 -28.51 4.20
CA PRO A 321 -14.77 -27.18 4.11
C PRO A 321 -13.53 -27.06 5.00
N ILE A 322 -12.44 -26.53 4.43
CA ILE A 322 -11.23 -26.17 5.17
C ILE A 322 -11.20 -24.66 5.29
N LEU A 323 -11.10 -24.16 6.51
CA LEU A 323 -10.94 -22.74 6.80
C LEU A 323 -9.54 -22.27 6.40
N LEU A 324 -9.47 -21.24 5.56
CA LEU A 324 -8.26 -20.57 5.15
C LEU A 324 -8.15 -19.19 5.81
N GLY A 325 -6.93 -18.73 6.07
CA GLY A 325 -6.69 -17.39 6.57
C GLY A 325 -7.21 -17.13 7.99
N ARG A 326 -7.38 -18.17 8.78
CA ARG A 326 -7.90 -18.11 10.17
C ARG A 326 -7.10 -17.15 11.06
N ASP A 327 -5.81 -17.05 10.83
CA ASP A 327 -4.91 -16.21 11.63
C ASP A 327 -4.96 -14.72 11.23
N LEU A 328 -5.61 -14.42 10.11
CA LEU A 328 -5.78 -13.06 9.57
C LEU A 328 -7.09 -12.41 10.03
N VAL A 329 -7.91 -13.11 10.81
CA VAL A 329 -9.24 -12.65 11.22
C VAL A 329 -9.16 -12.00 12.60
N ASP A 330 -9.97 -10.94 12.80
CA ASP A 330 -10.12 -10.27 14.11
C ASP A 330 -10.27 -11.26 15.25
N PRO A 331 -9.64 -11.03 16.41
CA PRO A 331 -9.70 -11.95 17.55
C PRO A 331 -11.12 -12.32 17.98
N ASN A 332 -12.07 -11.39 17.98
CA ASN A 332 -13.46 -11.66 18.38
C ASN A 332 -14.17 -12.56 17.35
N VAL A 333 -13.97 -12.28 16.06
CA VAL A 333 -14.48 -13.12 14.96
C VAL A 333 -13.86 -14.51 15.02
N ARG A 334 -12.56 -14.63 15.28
CA ARG A 334 -11.86 -15.91 15.41
C ARG A 334 -12.36 -16.74 16.59
N VAL A 335 -12.59 -16.08 17.73
CA VAL A 335 -13.17 -16.75 18.91
C VAL A 335 -14.57 -17.27 18.59
N LEU A 336 -15.44 -16.45 18.01
CA LEU A 336 -16.78 -16.87 17.59
C LEU A 336 -16.74 -18.05 16.61
N LEU A 337 -15.89 -17.97 15.57
CA LEU A 337 -15.72 -19.04 14.58
C LEU A 337 -15.37 -20.38 15.23
N ASN A 338 -14.42 -20.36 16.17
CA ASN A 338 -14.04 -21.59 16.89
C ASN A 338 -15.22 -22.18 17.67
N ARG A 339 -16.08 -21.33 18.23
CA ARG A 339 -17.29 -21.76 18.94
C ARG A 339 -18.34 -22.32 17.99
N LEU A 340 -18.64 -21.64 16.91
CA LEU A 340 -19.59 -22.10 15.89
C LEU A 340 -19.11 -23.40 15.22
N TYR A 341 -17.80 -23.53 14.96
CA TYR A 341 -17.23 -24.77 14.43
C TYR A 341 -17.36 -25.93 15.45
N ALA A 342 -16.98 -25.69 16.69
CA ALA A 342 -17.07 -26.68 17.76
C ALA A 342 -18.50 -27.14 18.05
N ALA A 343 -19.48 -26.23 17.87
CA ALA A 343 -20.91 -26.53 18.01
C ALA A 343 -21.53 -27.24 16.79
N GLY A 344 -20.74 -27.44 15.69
CA GLY A 344 -21.27 -28.01 14.46
C GLY A 344 -22.19 -27.05 13.67
N LEU A 345 -22.18 -25.77 14.00
CA LEU A 345 -23.10 -24.80 13.38
C LEU A 345 -22.56 -24.20 12.07
N LEU A 346 -21.28 -24.28 11.80
CA LEU A 346 -20.71 -23.78 10.52
C LEU A 346 -20.87 -24.78 9.38
N TYR A 347 -20.75 -26.05 9.67
CA TYR A 347 -20.86 -27.13 8.71
C TYR A 347 -21.42 -28.38 9.39
N GLU A 348 -22.57 -28.85 8.92
CA GLU A 348 -23.19 -30.07 9.37
C GLU A 348 -23.98 -30.74 8.24
N PRO A 349 -23.49 -31.87 7.69
CA PRO A 349 -24.18 -32.57 6.59
C PRO A 349 -25.65 -32.93 6.88
N GLY A 350 -25.99 -33.14 8.13
CA GLY A 350 -27.37 -33.41 8.55
C GLY A 350 -28.34 -32.24 8.38
N TYR A 351 -27.81 -31.04 8.19
CA TYR A 351 -28.58 -29.80 7.95
C TYR A 351 -28.70 -29.41 6.46
N SER A 352 -28.19 -30.25 5.56
CA SER A 352 -28.22 -30.02 4.10
C SER A 352 -29.59 -29.56 3.62
N GLY A 353 -29.62 -28.41 2.93
CA GLY A 353 -30.82 -27.79 2.34
C GLY A 353 -31.90 -27.34 3.36
N LYS A 354 -31.56 -27.23 4.65
CA LYS A 354 -32.53 -26.92 5.71
C LYS A 354 -32.29 -25.54 6.32
N GLN A 355 -33.38 -25.00 6.86
CA GLN A 355 -33.32 -23.92 7.83
C GLN A 355 -33.48 -24.51 9.24
N ILE A 356 -32.53 -24.21 10.12
CA ILE A 356 -32.49 -24.72 11.50
C ILE A 356 -32.67 -23.54 12.45
N ARG A 357 -33.48 -23.79 13.49
CA ARG A 357 -33.65 -22.87 14.62
C ARG A 357 -33.38 -23.61 15.92
N ILE A 358 -32.48 -23.07 16.73
CA ILE A 358 -32.09 -23.59 18.04
C ILE A 358 -32.34 -22.49 19.05
N VAL A 359 -32.98 -22.80 20.16
CA VAL A 359 -33.30 -21.84 21.23
C VAL A 359 -33.12 -22.50 22.60
N GLY A 360 -32.31 -21.87 23.45
CA GLY A 360 -32.15 -22.31 24.83
C GLY A 360 -31.40 -23.63 25.02
N GLU A 361 -30.59 -24.05 24.01
CA GLU A 361 -29.87 -25.33 24.07
C GLU A 361 -28.40 -25.15 24.51
N MET A 362 -27.84 -26.21 25.09
CA MET A 362 -26.42 -26.33 25.41
C MET A 362 -25.78 -27.33 24.46
N LEU A 363 -24.77 -26.89 23.72
CA LEU A 363 -23.98 -27.74 22.83
C LEU A 363 -22.58 -27.96 23.41
N HIS A 364 -22.10 -29.21 23.31
CA HIS A 364 -20.73 -29.55 23.70
C HIS A 364 -19.84 -29.57 22.47
N GLY A 365 -18.70 -28.90 22.57
CA GLY A 365 -17.73 -28.84 21.47
C GLY A 365 -16.31 -28.97 21.98
N VAL A 366 -15.39 -29.15 21.05
CA VAL A 366 -13.95 -29.22 21.31
C VAL A 366 -13.22 -28.18 20.49
N ILE A 367 -12.36 -27.42 21.13
CA ILE A 367 -11.53 -26.42 20.47
C ILE A 367 -10.05 -26.70 20.70
N PRO A 368 -9.18 -26.47 19.69
CA PRO A 368 -7.74 -26.58 19.87
C PRO A 368 -7.20 -25.35 20.63
N VAL A 369 -6.54 -25.61 21.76
CA VAL A 369 -5.85 -24.58 22.56
C VAL A 369 -4.49 -25.14 22.97
N CYS A 370 -3.41 -24.40 22.75
CA CYS A 370 -2.04 -24.82 23.10
C CYS A 370 -1.65 -26.21 22.57
N GLY A 371 -2.16 -26.59 21.38
CA GLY A 371 -1.90 -27.94 20.80
C GLY A 371 -2.66 -29.07 21.46
N THR A 372 -3.56 -28.78 22.42
CA THR A 372 -4.44 -29.75 23.08
C THR A 372 -5.91 -29.52 22.70
N GLU A 373 -6.72 -30.54 22.76
CA GLU A 373 -8.17 -30.45 22.55
C GLU A 373 -8.87 -30.14 23.89
N VAL A 374 -9.57 -28.99 23.92
CA VAL A 374 -10.26 -28.51 25.12
C VAL A 374 -11.76 -28.61 24.93
N ALA A 375 -12.43 -29.38 25.78
CA ALA A 375 -13.90 -29.46 25.79
C ALA A 375 -14.50 -28.17 26.35
N ILE A 376 -15.51 -27.65 25.66
CA ILE A 376 -16.23 -26.43 26.06
C ILE A 376 -17.74 -26.65 25.96
N VAL A 377 -18.49 -25.91 26.77
CA VAL A 377 -19.94 -25.81 26.67
C VAL A 377 -20.30 -24.48 26.00
N ILE A 378 -21.16 -24.54 24.99
CA ILE A 378 -21.65 -23.38 24.24
C ILE A 378 -23.15 -23.28 24.46
N TYR A 379 -23.59 -22.19 25.05
CA TYR A 379 -25.00 -21.91 25.29
C TYR A 379 -25.58 -21.17 24.10
N ILE A 380 -26.61 -21.69 23.46
CA ILE A 380 -27.31 -21.08 22.34
C ILE A 380 -28.56 -20.41 22.88
N ASP A 381 -28.55 -19.10 23.04
CA ASP A 381 -29.74 -18.35 23.45
C ASP A 381 -30.75 -18.34 22.31
N GLU A 382 -30.31 -18.01 21.10
CA GLU A 382 -31.05 -18.16 19.86
C GLU A 382 -30.07 -18.33 18.70
N PHE A 383 -30.36 -19.22 17.76
CA PHE A 383 -29.66 -19.41 16.51
C PHE A 383 -30.67 -19.71 15.40
N ILE A 384 -30.53 -19.01 14.27
CA ILE A 384 -31.27 -19.30 13.04
C ILE A 384 -30.23 -19.40 11.94
N GLY A 385 -30.17 -20.56 11.28
CA GLY A 385 -29.20 -20.81 10.19
C GLY A 385 -29.87 -21.47 8.98
N THR A 386 -29.50 -21.03 7.78
CA THR A 386 -29.88 -21.64 6.49
C THR A 386 -28.64 -22.30 5.91
N TYR A 387 -28.76 -23.56 5.51
CA TYR A 387 -27.66 -24.39 5.02
C TYR A 387 -27.85 -24.75 3.54
N ASP A 388 -26.72 -24.77 2.79
CA ASP A 388 -26.73 -25.22 1.40
C ASP A 388 -26.88 -26.74 1.29
N GLU A 389 -26.94 -27.25 0.04
CA GLU A 389 -27.05 -28.67 -0.27
C GLU A 389 -25.86 -29.52 0.25
N ARG A 390 -24.75 -28.88 0.61
CA ARG A 390 -23.55 -29.53 1.17
C ARG A 390 -23.53 -29.52 2.70
N GLY A 391 -24.47 -28.80 3.34
CA GLY A 391 -24.53 -28.62 4.79
C GLY A 391 -23.62 -27.50 5.29
N LEU A 392 -23.21 -26.54 4.46
CA LEU A 392 -22.49 -25.33 4.84
C LEU A 392 -23.49 -24.24 5.22
N LEU A 393 -23.24 -23.53 6.31
CA LEU A 393 -24.04 -22.37 6.73
C LEU A 393 -23.91 -21.23 5.72
N VAL A 394 -25.00 -20.91 5.02
CA VAL A 394 -25.05 -19.79 4.04
C VAL A 394 -25.48 -18.51 4.70
N GLU A 395 -26.51 -18.55 5.51
CA GLU A 395 -26.97 -17.43 6.32
C GLU A 395 -27.15 -17.86 7.74
N GLY A 396 -26.62 -17.11 8.68
CA GLY A 396 -26.73 -17.39 10.10
C GLY A 396 -26.84 -16.13 10.93
N ARG A 397 -27.64 -16.17 11.97
CA ARG A 397 -27.71 -15.12 12.98
C ARG A 397 -28.09 -15.69 14.32
N GLY A 398 -27.63 -15.07 15.37
CA GLY A 398 -28.01 -15.52 16.71
C GLY A 398 -27.19 -14.91 17.81
N THR A 399 -27.49 -15.36 19.00
CA THR A 399 -26.78 -15.04 20.24
C THR A 399 -26.29 -16.34 20.86
N ILE A 400 -24.97 -16.41 21.08
CA ILE A 400 -24.36 -17.53 21.81
C ILE A 400 -23.56 -17.02 23.01
N ARG A 401 -23.45 -17.87 24.03
CA ARG A 401 -22.61 -17.61 25.20
C ARG A 401 -21.60 -18.73 25.39
N SER A 402 -20.39 -18.41 25.77
CA SER A 402 -19.31 -19.38 25.96
C SER A 402 -18.31 -18.92 27.01
N PRO A 403 -17.74 -19.86 27.80
CA PRO A 403 -16.69 -19.54 28.76
C PRO A 403 -15.49 -18.80 28.11
N ILE A 404 -14.89 -17.93 28.91
CA ILE A 404 -13.65 -17.27 28.53
C ILE A 404 -12.49 -18.26 28.72
N ILE A 405 -11.63 -18.35 27.73
CA ILE A 405 -10.38 -19.10 27.81
C ILE A 405 -9.22 -18.12 27.69
N ASN A 406 -8.55 -17.91 28.80
CA ASN A 406 -7.34 -17.12 28.87
C ASN A 406 -6.16 -17.96 28.39
N VAL A 407 -5.51 -17.56 27.31
CA VAL A 407 -4.34 -18.24 26.77
C VAL A 407 -3.10 -17.40 27.08
N ILE A 408 -2.10 -18.01 27.72
CA ILE A 408 -0.82 -17.38 28.03
C ILE A 408 0.22 -18.03 27.13
N GLU A 409 0.60 -17.31 26.08
CA GLU A 409 1.67 -17.72 25.16
C GLU A 409 2.99 -17.05 25.52
N ARG A 410 4.04 -17.85 25.76
CA ARG A 410 5.42 -17.41 25.91
C ARG A 410 6.31 -18.23 24.99
N PRO A 411 7.51 -17.77 24.60
CA PRO A 411 8.45 -18.60 23.85
C PRO A 411 8.64 -19.95 24.55
N PHE A 412 8.32 -21.05 23.85
CA PHE A 412 8.39 -22.43 24.32
C PHE A 412 7.39 -22.86 25.40
N PHE A 413 6.42 -22.03 25.74
CA PHE A 413 5.41 -22.37 26.76
C PHE A 413 4.05 -21.77 26.37
N CYS A 414 3.03 -22.63 26.36
CA CYS A 414 1.63 -22.22 26.21
C CYS A 414 0.80 -22.87 27.32
N SER A 415 0.03 -22.07 28.03
CA SER A 415 -0.96 -22.54 29.02
C SER A 415 -2.30 -21.86 28.81
N TYR A 416 -3.35 -22.45 29.31
CA TYR A 416 -4.69 -21.87 29.28
C TYR A 416 -5.42 -22.09 30.61
N GLU A 417 -6.35 -21.19 30.86
CA GLU A 417 -7.28 -21.25 32.00
C GLU A 417 -8.69 -20.99 31.49
N ILE A 418 -9.63 -21.86 31.86
CA ILE A 418 -11.04 -21.66 31.58
C ILE A 418 -11.62 -20.92 32.78
N THR A 419 -12.19 -19.76 32.57
CA THR A 419 -12.77 -18.92 33.62
C THR A 419 -14.27 -19.20 33.77
N ASP A 420 -14.84 -18.82 34.91
CA ASP A 420 -16.28 -18.84 35.12
C ASP A 420 -17.01 -17.70 34.40
N ASP A 421 -16.27 -16.71 33.92
CA ASP A 421 -16.83 -15.61 33.14
C ASP A 421 -17.26 -16.10 31.75
N ILE A 422 -18.35 -15.53 31.26
CA ILE A 422 -19.01 -15.94 30.01
C ILE A 422 -19.05 -14.77 29.03
N TYR A 423 -18.49 -14.96 27.85
CA TYR A 423 -18.67 -14.02 26.71
C TYR A 423 -20.05 -14.23 26.08
N ARG A 424 -20.70 -13.12 25.76
CA ARG A 424 -21.88 -13.09 24.90
C ARG A 424 -21.50 -12.58 23.52
N PHE A 425 -21.90 -13.34 22.50
CA PHE A 425 -21.69 -13.00 21.09
C PHE A 425 -23.05 -12.87 20.39
N ASP A 426 -23.37 -11.66 19.95
CA ASP A 426 -24.46 -11.43 19.00
C ASP A 426 -23.83 -11.38 17.61
N PHE A 427 -24.29 -12.20 16.65
CA PHE A 427 -23.62 -12.31 15.36
C PHE A 427 -24.59 -12.47 14.19
N SER A 428 -24.08 -12.09 13.01
CA SER A 428 -24.65 -12.45 11.72
C SER A 428 -23.55 -12.95 10.78
N LEU A 429 -23.89 -13.92 9.95
CA LEU A 429 -23.01 -14.56 8.98
C LEU A 429 -23.73 -14.64 7.63
N THR A 430 -23.02 -14.29 6.53
CA THR A 430 -23.49 -14.48 5.15
C THR A 430 -22.36 -15.06 4.33
N THR A 431 -22.60 -16.19 3.67
CA THR A 431 -21.61 -16.87 2.84
C THR A 431 -21.86 -16.58 1.36
N TYR A 432 -20.87 -16.03 0.69
CA TYR A 432 -20.80 -15.83 -0.76
C TYR A 432 -20.20 -17.08 -1.39
N MET A 433 -20.96 -17.74 -2.26
CA MET A 433 -20.59 -19.02 -2.86
C MET A 433 -19.83 -18.85 -4.16
N GLY A 434 -18.84 -19.70 -4.39
CA GLY A 434 -18.15 -19.80 -5.69
C GLY A 434 -17.40 -18.54 -6.10
N VAL A 435 -16.85 -17.77 -5.15
CA VAL A 435 -16.08 -16.55 -5.43
C VAL A 435 -14.84 -16.90 -6.24
N ASN A 436 -14.76 -16.38 -7.48
CA ASN A 436 -13.63 -16.58 -8.38
C ASN A 436 -12.82 -15.30 -8.56
N PRO A 437 -11.57 -15.22 -8.09
CA PRO A 437 -10.74 -14.04 -8.24
C PRO A 437 -10.00 -13.93 -9.59
N ALA A 438 -10.02 -14.96 -10.43
CA ALA A 438 -9.25 -14.97 -11.67
C ALA A 438 -9.64 -13.84 -12.65
N PRO A 439 -10.93 -13.47 -12.84
CA PRO A 439 -11.29 -12.34 -13.70
C PRO A 439 -10.67 -11.03 -13.23
N LEU A 440 -10.70 -10.73 -11.93
CA LEU A 440 -10.08 -9.53 -11.35
C LEU A 440 -8.56 -9.54 -11.58
N ALA A 441 -7.91 -10.68 -11.35
CA ALA A 441 -6.48 -10.84 -11.56
C ALA A 441 -6.10 -10.66 -13.04
N LEU A 442 -6.94 -11.14 -13.98
CA LEU A 442 -6.79 -10.94 -15.42
C LEU A 442 -6.82 -9.46 -15.79
N GLU A 443 -7.88 -8.76 -15.37
CA GLU A 443 -8.04 -7.32 -15.64
C GLU A 443 -6.85 -6.52 -15.09
N PHE A 444 -6.43 -6.82 -13.88
CA PHE A 444 -5.31 -6.11 -13.24
C PHE A 444 -3.96 -6.47 -13.86
N SER A 445 -3.78 -7.69 -14.37
CA SER A 445 -2.58 -8.07 -15.15
C SER A 445 -2.51 -7.29 -16.46
N VAL A 446 -3.62 -7.13 -17.17
CA VAL A 446 -3.69 -6.33 -18.40
C VAL A 446 -3.39 -4.85 -18.11
N VAL A 447 -3.97 -4.27 -17.05
CA VAL A 447 -3.69 -2.88 -16.67
C VAL A 447 -2.23 -2.70 -16.25
N SER A 448 -1.66 -3.65 -15.51
CA SER A 448 -0.23 -3.65 -15.14
C SER A 448 0.68 -3.67 -16.35
N LEU A 449 0.35 -4.47 -17.36
CA LEU A 449 1.06 -4.53 -18.64
C LEU A 449 1.00 -3.18 -19.37
N LEU A 450 -0.20 -2.60 -19.48
CA LEU A 450 -0.37 -1.30 -20.14
C LEU A 450 0.42 -0.19 -19.44
N LEU A 451 0.36 -0.11 -18.10
CA LEU A 451 1.14 0.86 -17.33
C LEU A 451 2.64 0.66 -17.53
N SER A 452 3.11 -0.58 -17.56
CA SER A 452 4.52 -0.90 -17.82
C SER A 452 4.95 -0.47 -19.21
N LEU A 453 4.15 -0.70 -20.25
CA LEU A 453 4.45 -0.30 -21.62
C LEU A 453 4.46 1.23 -21.77
N VAL A 454 3.52 1.95 -21.17
CA VAL A 454 3.52 3.41 -21.14
C VAL A 454 4.77 3.95 -20.45
N SER A 455 5.15 3.36 -19.31
CA SER A 455 6.36 3.77 -18.58
C SER A 455 7.62 3.49 -19.37
N LEU A 456 7.70 2.35 -20.05
CA LEU A 456 8.80 2.01 -20.94
C LEU A 456 8.93 3.04 -22.08
N TYR A 457 7.80 3.41 -22.68
CA TYR A 457 7.78 4.48 -23.69
C TYR A 457 8.30 5.82 -23.15
N ILE A 458 7.88 6.22 -21.93
CA ILE A 458 8.37 7.46 -21.29
C ILE A 458 9.88 7.41 -21.08
N VAL A 459 10.40 6.31 -20.51
CA VAL A 459 11.82 6.13 -20.21
C VAL A 459 12.66 6.15 -21.48
N LEU A 460 12.23 5.47 -22.55
CA LEU A 460 13.03 5.34 -23.75
C LEU A 460 12.99 6.58 -24.66
N TRP A 461 11.83 7.22 -24.80
CA TRP A 461 11.64 8.26 -25.83
C TRP A 461 11.29 9.64 -25.30
N ARG A 462 10.68 9.75 -24.09
CA ARG A 462 10.19 11.04 -23.59
C ARG A 462 10.95 11.62 -22.40
N ASP A 463 11.91 10.90 -21.85
CA ASP A 463 12.69 11.33 -20.69
C ASP A 463 13.34 12.72 -20.89
N LYS A 464 13.90 12.98 -22.08
CA LYS A 464 14.52 14.28 -22.44
C LYS A 464 13.58 15.49 -22.33
N GLU A 465 12.27 15.27 -22.46
CA GLU A 465 11.28 16.33 -22.30
C GLU A 465 10.99 16.64 -20.82
N LEU A 466 11.17 15.66 -19.94
CA LEU A 466 10.74 15.69 -18.55
C LEU A 466 11.86 16.00 -17.55
N VAL A 467 13.12 15.67 -17.87
CA VAL A 467 14.26 15.90 -16.96
C VAL A 467 14.44 17.40 -16.67
N ILE A 468 14.57 17.75 -15.41
CA ILE A 468 14.87 19.10 -14.91
C ILE A 468 16.35 19.23 -14.57
N THR A 469 16.91 18.25 -13.81
CA THR A 469 18.33 18.22 -13.42
C THR A 469 19.00 16.97 -13.96
N PRO A 470 19.71 17.01 -15.10
CA PRO A 470 20.42 15.86 -15.65
C PRO A 470 21.65 15.49 -14.81
N VAL A 471 22.09 14.22 -14.89
CA VAL A 471 23.33 13.75 -14.23
C VAL A 471 24.53 14.43 -14.90
N GLY A 472 25.45 14.99 -14.09
CA GLY A 472 26.66 15.63 -14.58
C GLY A 472 26.53 17.11 -14.98
N ALA A 473 25.34 17.73 -14.86
CA ALA A 473 25.20 19.15 -14.95
C ALA A 473 26.04 19.79 -13.85
N SER A 474 27.13 20.51 -14.25
CA SER A 474 27.90 21.32 -13.32
C SER A 474 26.98 22.42 -12.79
N THR A 475 26.56 22.31 -11.55
CA THR A 475 25.97 23.45 -10.83
C THR A 475 27.09 24.45 -10.56
N VAL A 476 27.35 25.31 -11.53
CA VAL A 476 28.22 26.46 -11.30
C VAL A 476 27.48 27.37 -10.33
N GLY A 477 27.90 27.36 -9.08
CA GLY A 477 27.59 28.38 -8.10
C GLY A 477 26.18 28.40 -7.53
N SER A 478 25.69 27.27 -7.03
CA SER A 478 24.75 27.25 -5.90
C SER A 478 24.93 25.94 -5.15
N GLU A 479 25.62 25.97 -4.03
CA GLU A 479 25.34 25.08 -2.95
C GLU A 479 23.90 25.38 -2.50
N GLY A 480 22.96 25.05 -3.36
CA GLY A 480 21.56 24.91 -3.02
C GLY A 480 21.44 23.61 -2.26
N PHE A 481 21.87 23.61 -1.01
CA PHE A 481 21.41 22.71 0.01
C PHE A 481 19.89 22.60 -0.20
N VAL A 482 19.41 21.47 -0.73
CA VAL A 482 18.10 20.98 -0.35
C VAL A 482 18.34 20.48 1.07
N PRO A 483 17.98 21.22 2.12
CA PRO A 483 18.17 20.72 3.47
C PRO A 483 17.35 19.42 3.55
N LEU A 484 18.03 18.36 3.92
CA LEU A 484 17.45 17.09 4.32
C LEU A 484 16.48 17.30 5.48
#